data_ec69a90e2a50feb824b475d2a746dac4
#
_entry.id   ec69a90e2a50feb824b475d2a746dac4
#
_cell.length_a   1.000
_cell.length_b   1.000
_cell.length_c   1.000
_cell.angle_alpha   90.00
_cell.angle_beta   90.00
_cell.angle_gamma   90.00
#
_symmetry.space_group_name_H-M   'P 1'
#
loop_
_entity.id
_entity.type
_entity.pdbx_description
1 polymer ?
#
loop_
_entity_poly.entity_id
_entity_poly.type
_entity_poly.pdbx_seq_one_letter_code
_entity_poly.pdbx_strand_id
1 'polypeptide(L)'
;MGYRSDVIFACTADAVPTLLAAAGKSAALQELLFADADEQLLGDYDSHGSYLFHWTSIKWYDGYPAIQAFNQMIEKIVEKLDEEAYRWVCVGEEMDDNEIEGFGFEHIYISREIAY
;
A
#
# COMPACT_ATOMS: atom_id res chain seq x y z
N MET A 1 1.05 6.33 -23.63
CA MET A 1 1.07 5.21 -22.68
C MET A 1 1.82 5.62 -21.44
N GLY A 2 1.32 5.32 -20.29
CA GLY A 2 1.96 5.66 -19.05
C GLY A 2 2.84 4.54 -18.52
N TYR A 3 3.75 4.89 -17.62
CA TYR A 3 4.56 3.94 -16.87
C TYR A 3 3.68 3.24 -15.84
N ARG A 4 3.76 1.92 -15.76
CA ARG A 4 2.92 1.14 -14.86
C ARG A 4 3.77 0.37 -13.86
N SER A 5 3.18 0.12 -12.70
CA SER A 5 3.86 -0.56 -11.60
C SER A 5 2.95 -1.61 -10.98
N ASP A 6 3.58 -2.59 -10.34
CA ASP A 6 2.89 -3.51 -9.44
C ASP A 6 3.15 -3.01 -8.02
N VAL A 7 2.10 -2.86 -7.22
CA VAL A 7 2.20 -2.25 -5.90
C VAL A 7 1.50 -3.13 -4.88
N ILE A 8 2.16 -3.33 -3.72
CA ILE A 8 1.56 -3.99 -2.57
C ILE A 8 1.67 -3.07 -1.37
N PHE A 9 0.60 -2.97 -0.61
CA PHE A 9 0.58 -2.30 0.69
C PHE A 9 -0.07 -3.21 1.71
N ALA A 10 0.63 -3.44 2.81
CA ALA A 10 0.10 -4.18 3.95
C ALA A 10 0.24 -3.33 5.20
N CYS A 11 -0.74 -3.41 6.09
CA CYS A 11 -0.66 -2.72 7.38
C CYS A 11 -1.22 -3.61 8.49
N THR A 12 -0.71 -3.40 9.70
CA THR A 12 -1.17 -4.12 10.88
C THR A 12 -2.59 -3.70 11.26
N ALA A 13 -3.26 -4.53 12.06
CA ALA A 13 -4.59 -4.20 12.57
C ALA A 13 -4.60 -2.86 13.32
N ASP A 14 -3.51 -2.52 14.01
CA ASP A 14 -3.41 -1.24 14.74
C ASP A 14 -3.41 -0.03 13.81
N ALA A 15 -2.98 -0.20 12.56
CA ALA A 15 -2.96 0.87 11.57
C ALA A 15 -4.30 1.03 10.84
N VAL A 16 -5.18 0.04 10.90
CA VAL A 16 -6.45 0.05 10.17
C VAL A 16 -7.32 1.27 10.50
N PRO A 17 -7.49 1.70 11.77
CA PRO A 17 -8.27 2.90 12.05
C PRO A 17 -7.73 4.14 11.34
N THR A 18 -6.41 4.29 11.24
CA THR A 18 -5.80 5.41 10.52
C THR A 18 -6.09 5.33 9.02
N LEU A 19 -5.99 4.14 8.45
CA LEU A 19 -6.31 3.89 7.04
C LEU A 19 -7.78 4.24 6.76
N LEU A 20 -8.71 3.75 7.58
CA LEU A 20 -10.13 3.99 7.38
C LEU A 20 -10.48 5.47 7.55
N ALA A 21 -9.86 6.15 8.50
CA ALA A 21 -10.08 7.58 8.68
C ALA A 21 -9.60 8.38 7.46
N ALA A 22 -8.45 8.02 6.91
CA ALA A 22 -7.92 8.68 5.71
C ALA A 22 -8.83 8.43 4.50
N ALA A 23 -9.30 7.20 4.32
CA ALA A 23 -10.22 6.86 3.23
C ALA A 23 -11.55 7.60 3.38
N GLY A 24 -12.02 7.80 4.60
CA GLY A 24 -13.25 8.54 4.86
C GLY A 24 -13.16 10.02 4.50
N LYS A 25 -11.95 10.57 4.42
CA LYS A 25 -11.72 11.98 4.09
C LYS A 25 -11.35 12.22 2.62
N SER A 26 -11.11 11.17 1.86
CA SER A 26 -10.68 11.26 0.48
C SER A 26 -11.37 10.21 -0.38
N ALA A 27 -12.28 10.66 -1.22
CA ALA A 27 -12.97 9.77 -2.16
C ALA A 27 -11.97 9.12 -3.12
N ALA A 28 -10.92 9.84 -3.52
CA ALA A 28 -9.89 9.29 -4.40
C ALA A 28 -9.12 8.15 -3.73
N LEU A 29 -8.78 8.29 -2.46
CA LEU A 29 -8.10 7.24 -1.71
C LEU A 29 -9.01 6.04 -1.49
N GLN A 30 -10.28 6.28 -1.17
CA GLN A 30 -11.25 5.22 -1.00
C GLN A 30 -11.38 4.38 -2.26
N GLU A 31 -11.44 5.03 -3.42
CA GLU A 31 -11.50 4.33 -4.70
C GLU A 31 -10.23 3.54 -4.96
N LEU A 32 -9.06 4.13 -4.70
CA LEU A 32 -7.78 3.45 -4.87
C LEU A 32 -7.71 2.16 -4.05
N LEU A 33 -8.10 2.21 -2.79
CA LEU A 33 -8.00 1.07 -1.87
C LEU A 33 -9.08 0.03 -2.13
N PHE A 34 -10.34 0.45 -2.28
CA PHE A 34 -11.48 -0.45 -2.21
C PHE A 34 -12.15 -0.72 -3.56
N ALA A 35 -11.77 -0.01 -4.61
CA ALA A 35 -12.30 -0.24 -5.95
C ALA A 35 -11.24 -0.63 -6.96
N ASP A 36 -10.06 0.01 -6.91
CA ASP A 36 -9.02 -0.19 -7.92
C ASP A 36 -8.07 -1.34 -7.60
N ALA A 37 -7.92 -1.73 -6.33
CA ALA A 37 -7.02 -2.81 -5.96
C ALA A 37 -7.52 -4.14 -6.55
N ASP A 38 -6.61 -4.89 -7.17
CA ASP A 38 -6.93 -6.18 -7.77
C ASP A 38 -7.14 -7.25 -6.71
N GLU A 39 -6.46 -7.13 -5.58
CA GLU A 39 -6.62 -8.02 -4.44
C GLU A 39 -6.73 -7.20 -3.17
N GLN A 40 -7.68 -7.57 -2.33
CA GLN A 40 -7.93 -6.90 -1.05
C GLN A 40 -8.16 -7.97 0.01
N LEU A 41 -7.29 -8.03 0.99
CA LEU A 41 -7.43 -8.92 2.14
C LEU A 41 -7.67 -8.03 3.36
N LEU A 42 -8.92 -8.00 3.81
CA LEU A 42 -9.37 -7.04 4.82
C LEU A 42 -9.53 -7.74 6.17
N GLY A 43 -8.40 -7.96 6.82
CA GLY A 43 -8.35 -8.60 8.14
C GLY A 43 -8.06 -10.08 8.10
N ASP A 44 -7.96 -10.69 6.93
CA ASP A 44 -7.75 -12.13 6.77
C ASP A 44 -6.43 -12.48 6.04
N TYR A 45 -5.56 -11.49 5.86
CA TYR A 45 -4.24 -11.74 5.27
C TYR A 45 -3.38 -12.61 6.19
N ASP A 46 -3.47 -12.39 7.50
CA ASP A 46 -2.77 -13.18 8.51
C ASP A 46 -3.69 -13.41 9.71
N SER A 47 -3.20 -14.09 10.74
CA SER A 47 -3.97 -14.39 11.93
C SER A 47 -4.12 -13.21 12.89
N HIS A 48 -3.58 -12.04 12.53
CA HIS A 48 -3.54 -10.85 13.40
C HIS A 48 -4.47 -9.73 12.95
N GLY A 49 -5.27 -9.95 11.91
CA GLY A 49 -6.21 -8.95 11.42
C GLY A 49 -5.60 -7.90 10.51
N SER A 50 -4.44 -8.17 9.93
CA SER A 50 -3.77 -7.24 9.03
C SER A 50 -4.51 -7.12 7.70
N TYR A 51 -4.38 -5.95 7.07
CA TYR A 51 -4.94 -5.67 5.74
C TYR A 51 -3.84 -5.73 4.70
N LEU A 52 -4.19 -6.20 3.50
CA LEU A 52 -3.28 -6.19 2.35
C LEU A 52 -4.03 -5.74 1.10
N PHE A 53 -3.38 -4.89 0.31
CA PHE A 53 -3.87 -4.43 -0.98
C PHE A 53 -2.81 -4.69 -2.03
N HIS A 54 -3.22 -5.17 -3.19
CA HIS A 54 -2.34 -5.44 -4.32
C HIS A 54 -2.92 -4.83 -5.58
N TRP A 55 -2.13 -4.01 -6.26
CA TRP A 55 -2.49 -3.42 -7.55
C TRP A 55 -1.53 -3.97 -8.60
N THR A 56 -2.08 -4.42 -9.70
CA THR A 56 -1.31 -4.95 -10.83
C THR A 56 -1.37 -3.93 -11.98
N SER A 57 -0.21 -3.57 -12.50
CA SER A 57 -0.12 -2.70 -13.67
C SER A 57 -0.87 -1.37 -13.50
N ILE A 58 -0.63 -0.68 -12.38
CA ILE A 58 -1.26 0.59 -12.05
C ILE A 58 -0.32 1.76 -12.36
N LYS A 59 -0.90 2.90 -12.71
CA LYS A 59 -0.16 4.16 -12.84
C LYS A 59 -0.05 4.81 -11.46
N TRP A 60 1.07 4.60 -10.80
CA TRP A 60 1.33 5.10 -9.45
C TRP A 60 2.16 6.37 -9.53
N TYR A 61 1.49 7.49 -9.77
CA TYR A 61 2.15 8.78 -9.98
C TYR A 61 1.90 9.72 -8.80
N ASP A 62 2.97 10.34 -8.30
CA ASP A 62 2.91 11.22 -7.13
C ASP A 62 1.98 12.41 -7.30
N GLY A 63 1.73 12.84 -8.54
CA GLY A 63 0.83 13.95 -8.81
C GLY A 63 -0.66 13.62 -8.72
N TYR A 64 -1.01 12.34 -8.64
CA TYR A 64 -2.42 11.96 -8.58
C TYR A 64 -2.98 12.20 -7.16
N PRO A 65 -4.19 12.76 -7.03
CA PRO A 65 -4.80 12.99 -5.71
C PRO A 65 -4.88 11.75 -4.84
N ALA A 66 -5.18 10.59 -5.43
CA ALA A 66 -5.24 9.34 -4.69
C ALA A 66 -3.89 8.97 -4.08
N ILE A 67 -2.80 9.16 -4.85
CA ILE A 67 -1.46 8.83 -4.39
C ILE A 67 -0.99 9.83 -3.33
N GLN A 68 -1.31 11.11 -3.49
CA GLN A 68 -1.00 12.10 -2.46
C GLN A 68 -1.71 11.78 -1.15
N ALA A 69 -2.98 11.41 -1.20
CA ALA A 69 -3.73 10.99 -0.01
C ALA A 69 -3.17 9.71 0.61
N PHE A 70 -2.73 8.77 -0.23
CA PHE A 70 -2.08 7.53 0.24
C PHE A 70 -0.79 7.85 1.00
N ASN A 71 0.06 8.71 0.45
CA ASN A 71 1.31 9.09 1.11
C ASN A 71 1.07 9.81 2.44
N GLN A 72 0.06 10.65 2.51
CA GLN A 72 -0.34 11.31 3.77
C GLN A 72 -0.84 10.30 4.79
N MET A 73 -1.55 9.28 4.35
CA MET A 73 -2.00 8.19 5.22
C MET A 73 -0.80 7.45 5.83
N ILE A 74 0.21 7.14 5.03
CA ILE A 74 1.43 6.48 5.52
C ILE A 74 2.14 7.37 6.55
N GLU A 75 2.27 8.66 6.29
CA GLU A 75 2.87 9.59 7.25
C GLU A 75 2.15 9.55 8.60
N LYS A 76 0.81 9.49 8.59
CA LYS A 76 0.04 9.40 9.82
C LYS A 76 0.22 8.06 10.54
N ILE A 77 0.36 6.97 9.80
CA ILE A 77 0.63 5.66 10.39
C ILE A 77 1.98 5.69 11.11
N VAL A 78 3.02 6.21 10.47
CA VAL A 78 4.35 6.33 11.05
C VAL A 78 4.32 7.23 12.29
N GLU A 79 3.61 8.35 12.22
CA GLU A 79 3.50 9.30 13.33
C GLU A 79 2.83 8.68 14.56
N LYS A 80 1.78 7.87 14.36
CA LYS A 80 1.01 7.30 15.46
C LYS A 80 1.56 5.98 15.97
N LEU A 81 2.20 5.21 15.13
CA LEU A 81 2.72 3.88 15.45
C LEU A 81 4.22 3.85 15.23
N ASP A 82 4.66 3.42 14.08
CA ASP A 82 6.03 3.49 13.58
C ASP A 82 6.10 2.80 12.21
N GLU A 83 7.31 2.65 11.66
CA GLU A 83 7.51 2.04 10.35
C GLU A 83 7.32 0.51 10.37
N GLU A 84 7.21 -0.12 11.54
CA GLU A 84 6.93 -1.55 11.64
C GLU A 84 5.46 -1.87 11.42
N ALA A 85 4.59 -0.86 11.42
CA ALA A 85 3.16 -1.04 11.24
C ALA A 85 2.75 -1.29 9.79
N TYR A 86 3.66 -1.12 8.83
CA TYR A 86 3.30 -1.27 7.42
C TYR A 86 4.48 -1.71 6.56
N ARG A 87 4.14 -2.14 5.36
CA ARG A 87 5.10 -2.39 4.26
C ARG A 87 4.44 -1.96 2.96
N TRP A 88 5.16 -1.16 2.18
CA TRP A 88 4.75 -0.77 0.84
C TRP A 88 5.86 -1.16 -0.13
N VAL A 89 5.49 -1.83 -1.21
CA VAL A 89 6.42 -2.32 -2.22
C VAL A 89 5.91 -1.90 -3.58
N CYS A 90 6.78 -1.30 -4.38
CA CYS A 90 6.46 -0.87 -5.73
C CYS A 90 7.50 -1.43 -6.70
N VAL A 91 7.05 -2.14 -7.72
CA VAL A 91 7.91 -2.68 -8.77
C VAL A 91 7.48 -2.07 -10.09
N GLY A 92 8.35 -1.23 -10.67
CA GLY A 92 8.10 -0.59 -11.94
C GLY A 92 8.41 -1.49 -13.13
N GLU A 93 8.27 -0.94 -14.32
CA GLU A 93 8.49 -1.67 -15.57
C GLU A 93 9.96 -1.99 -15.83
N GLU A 94 10.88 -1.18 -15.28
CA GLU A 94 12.31 -1.39 -15.41
C GLU A 94 12.84 -2.20 -14.24
N MET A 95 13.87 -3.03 -14.48
CA MET A 95 14.40 -3.93 -13.47
C MET A 95 14.92 -3.23 -12.22
N ASP A 96 15.41 -2.00 -12.37
CA ASP A 96 16.00 -1.25 -11.27
C ASP A 96 14.99 -0.36 -10.55
N ASP A 97 13.75 -0.28 -11.04
CA ASP A 97 12.75 0.64 -10.52
C ASP A 97 11.89 -0.05 -9.46
N ASN A 98 12.53 -0.31 -8.33
CA ASN A 98 11.90 -1.01 -7.21
C ASN A 98 12.04 -0.16 -5.95
N GLU A 99 10.97 -0.05 -5.17
CA GLU A 99 10.98 0.67 -3.90
C GLU A 99 10.32 -0.17 -2.82
N ILE A 100 10.87 -0.10 -1.61
CA ILE A 100 10.31 -0.72 -0.42
C ILE A 100 10.32 0.33 0.69
N GLU A 101 9.18 0.51 1.34
CA GLU A 101 9.05 1.38 2.52
C GLU A 101 8.36 0.61 3.64
N GLY A 102 8.74 0.93 4.88
CA GLY A 102 8.23 0.27 6.06
C GLY A 102 9.02 -0.98 6.41
N PHE A 103 8.94 -1.38 7.67
CA PHE A 103 9.69 -2.51 8.21
C PHE A 103 8.79 -3.67 8.66
N GLY A 104 7.47 -3.51 8.59
CA GLY A 104 6.54 -4.60 8.85
C GLY A 104 6.51 -5.59 7.70
N PHE A 105 6.01 -6.79 7.96
CA PHE A 105 5.76 -7.78 6.91
C PHE A 105 7.00 -8.12 6.09
N GLU A 106 8.09 -8.47 6.75
CA GLU A 106 9.38 -8.75 6.11
C GLU A 106 9.31 -9.84 5.04
N HIS A 107 8.32 -10.72 5.11
CA HIS A 107 8.12 -11.75 4.11
C HIS A 107 7.61 -11.20 2.76
N ILE A 108 7.19 -9.93 2.72
CA ILE A 108 6.87 -9.25 1.47
C ILE A 108 8.16 -8.63 0.96
N TYR A 109 8.66 -9.13 -0.14
CA TYR A 109 9.94 -8.68 -0.70
C TYR A 109 9.92 -8.76 -2.22
N ILE A 110 10.96 -8.18 -2.84
CA ILE A 110 11.12 -8.20 -4.28
C ILE A 110 12.21 -9.20 -4.62
N SER A 111 11.87 -10.15 -5.49
CA SER A 111 12.86 -11.03 -6.12
C SER A 111 12.87 -10.66 -7.61
N ARG A 112 12.29 -11.43 -8.48
CA ARG A 112 11.99 -10.99 -9.85
C ARG A 112 10.60 -10.41 -9.93
N GLU A 113 9.76 -10.87 -9.02
CA GLU A 113 8.39 -10.45 -8.82
C GLU A 113 8.22 -10.16 -7.35
N ILE A 114 7.10 -9.53 -6.98
CA ILE A 114 6.77 -9.34 -5.58
C ILE A 114 6.34 -10.68 -4.99
N ALA A 115 6.95 -11.05 -3.87
CA ALA A 115 6.55 -12.23 -3.09
C ALA A 115 5.79 -11.77 -1.84
N TYR A 116 4.68 -12.44 -1.55
CA TYR A 116 3.84 -12.15 -0.38
C TYR A 116 2.99 -13.38 0.03
#